data_a0855fc85b3add04832c02535637aab3
#
_entry.id   a0855fc85b3add04832c02535637aab3
#
_cell.length_a   1.000
_cell.length_b   1.000
_cell.length_c   1.000
_cell.angle_alpha   90.00
_cell.angle_beta   90.00
_cell.angle_gamma   90.00
#
_symmetry.space_group_name_H-M   'P 1'
#
loop_
_entity.id
_entity.type
_entity.pdbx_description
1 polymer ?
#
loop_
_entity_poly.entity_id
_entity_poly.type
_entity_poly.pdbx_seq_one_letter_code
_entity_poly.pdbx_strand_id
1 'polypeptide(L)'
;MGGSAVESPLCGSEPDLKLIETLLWDGAGFTRLARHLARLERSARMLGWGCDPAAAAAALRGAAPLTPARMRLTLDAAGQVQVTAAALPAARPLWRLGLADARLDADDPWLRVKSTRRAAYDAARAALVPGLDEVVFLNQRGEVCDGTITTLFFDAGTGLCTPPLTSGLLPGVLREELLARGRCFESVLAGADLPHVRLWLGNSLRGLSPATWAGQAAGGGR
;
A
#
# COMPACT_ATOMS: atom_id res chain seq x y z
N MET A 1 11.17 24.66 27.05
CA MET A 1 11.60 23.26 27.13
C MET A 1 10.48 22.41 26.53
N GLY A 2 10.53 22.17 25.23
CA GLY A 2 9.58 21.31 24.53
C GLY A 2 10.12 19.90 24.48
N GLY A 3 9.59 19.01 25.34
CA GLY A 3 9.87 17.58 25.27
C GLY A 3 9.32 17.04 23.96
N SER A 4 10.20 16.61 23.05
CA SER A 4 9.85 15.78 21.93
C SER A 4 9.24 14.49 22.50
N ALA A 5 7.97 14.25 22.27
CA ALA A 5 7.36 12.97 22.53
C ALA A 5 8.12 11.93 21.69
N VAL A 6 8.94 11.12 22.34
CA VAL A 6 9.53 9.94 21.71
C VAL A 6 8.34 9.01 21.45
N GLU A 7 7.90 8.93 20.20
CA GLU A 7 6.93 7.92 19.78
C GLU A 7 7.50 6.56 20.21
N SER A 8 6.76 5.88 21.07
CA SER A 8 7.15 4.53 21.51
C SER A 8 7.23 3.66 20.25
N PRO A 9 8.34 2.94 20.04
CA PRO A 9 8.46 2.06 18.90
C PRO A 9 7.33 1.02 18.94
N LEU A 10 6.75 0.73 17.79
CA LEU A 10 5.76 -0.35 17.65
C LEU A 10 6.37 -1.64 18.18
N CYS A 11 5.58 -2.43 18.91
CA CYS A 11 6.07 -3.73 19.40
C CYS A 11 6.23 -4.70 18.21
N GLY A 12 7.46 -4.84 17.71
CA GLY A 12 7.83 -5.73 16.61
C GLY A 12 8.13 -7.17 17.05
N SER A 13 7.64 -7.59 18.20
CA SER A 13 7.96 -8.90 18.80
C SER A 13 7.05 -10.05 18.36
N GLU A 14 6.13 -9.84 17.40
CA GLU A 14 5.32 -10.93 16.86
C GLU A 14 6.21 -11.96 16.16
N PRO A 15 6.10 -13.27 16.48
CA PRO A 15 6.79 -14.31 15.73
C PRO A 15 6.44 -14.20 14.23
N ASP A 16 7.44 -14.35 13.38
CA ASP A 16 7.30 -14.33 11.92
C ASP A 16 6.87 -12.99 11.31
N LEU A 17 6.81 -11.90 12.08
CA LEU A 17 6.59 -10.57 11.53
C LEU A 17 7.72 -10.21 10.56
N LYS A 18 7.35 -9.77 9.36
CA LYS A 18 8.31 -9.28 8.34
C LYS A 18 7.82 -7.98 7.74
N LEU A 19 8.72 -7.07 7.49
CA LEU A 19 8.49 -5.96 6.57
C LEU A 19 8.51 -6.47 5.15
N ILE A 20 7.74 -5.81 4.28
CA ILE A 20 7.54 -6.25 2.89
C ILE A 20 7.81 -5.08 1.95
N GLU A 21 8.54 -5.33 0.88
CA GLU A 21 8.52 -4.48 -0.30
C GLU A 21 8.14 -5.29 -1.54
N THR A 22 7.45 -4.65 -2.48
CA THR A 22 7.06 -5.27 -3.75
C THR A 22 7.40 -4.31 -4.87
N LEU A 23 8.35 -4.69 -5.71
CA LEU A 23 8.95 -3.85 -6.73
C LEU A 23 8.69 -4.42 -8.12
N LEU A 24 8.64 -3.54 -9.11
CA LEU A 24 8.77 -3.90 -10.51
C LEU A 24 10.26 -3.95 -10.88
N TRP A 25 10.71 -5.09 -11.38
CA TRP A 25 11.89 -5.24 -12.20
C TRP A 25 11.45 -5.22 -13.66
N ASP A 26 11.92 -4.26 -14.46
CA ASP A 26 11.50 -4.10 -15.86
C ASP A 26 12.40 -4.84 -16.87
N GLY A 27 13.40 -5.58 -16.37
CA GLY A 27 14.42 -6.27 -17.16
C GLY A 27 15.74 -5.52 -17.21
N ALA A 28 15.77 -4.24 -16.80
CA ALA A 28 16.97 -3.40 -16.80
C ALA A 28 17.18 -2.68 -15.46
N GLY A 29 16.09 -2.36 -14.74
CA GLY A 29 16.14 -1.61 -13.50
C GLY A 29 14.94 -1.85 -12.59
N PHE A 30 15.09 -1.47 -11.32
CA PHE A 30 13.99 -1.47 -10.35
C PHE A 30 13.27 -0.13 -10.38
N THR A 31 12.00 -0.17 -10.71
CA THR A 31 11.16 1.03 -10.67
C THR A 31 11.04 1.55 -9.24
N ARG A 32 11.37 2.83 -9.01
CA ARG A 32 11.25 3.52 -7.70
C ARG A 32 12.10 2.91 -6.57
N LEU A 33 13.23 2.25 -6.89
CA LEU A 33 14.04 1.54 -5.88
C LEU A 33 14.35 2.39 -4.65
N ALA A 34 14.84 3.62 -4.85
CA ALA A 34 15.22 4.49 -3.73
C ALA A 34 14.04 4.76 -2.77
N ARG A 35 12.80 4.94 -3.28
CA ARG A 35 11.61 5.14 -2.45
C ARG A 35 11.21 3.88 -1.69
N HIS A 36 11.35 2.70 -2.31
CA HIS A 36 11.10 1.43 -1.64
C HIS A 36 12.08 1.20 -0.49
N LEU A 37 13.36 1.43 -0.72
CA LEU A 37 14.39 1.30 0.33
C LEU A 37 14.20 2.31 1.45
N ALA A 38 13.85 3.56 1.14
CA ALA A 38 13.54 4.58 2.14
C ALA A 38 12.31 4.20 3.00
N ARG A 39 11.25 3.61 2.39
CA ARG A 39 10.10 3.13 3.16
C ARG A 39 10.46 1.93 4.04
N LEU A 40 11.23 0.99 3.52
CA LEU A 40 11.72 -0.16 4.30
C LEU A 40 12.49 0.31 5.53
N GLU A 41 13.43 1.25 5.35
CA GLU A 41 14.22 1.82 6.43
C GLU A 41 13.37 2.57 7.46
N ARG A 42 12.42 3.41 7.02
CA ARG A 42 11.47 4.08 7.93
C ARG A 42 10.67 3.07 8.75
N SER A 43 10.16 2.02 8.10
CA SER A 43 9.38 0.97 8.77
C SER A 43 10.22 0.17 9.76
N ALA A 44 11.45 -0.18 9.40
CA ALA A 44 12.39 -0.86 10.29
C ALA A 44 12.71 -0.01 11.53
N ARG A 45 12.95 1.29 11.34
CA ARG A 45 13.19 2.24 12.44
C ARG A 45 11.99 2.33 13.40
N MET A 46 10.75 2.33 12.88
CA MET A 46 9.53 2.32 13.71
C MET A 46 9.42 1.06 14.56
N LEU A 47 9.98 -0.06 14.12
CA LEU A 47 9.99 -1.33 14.84
C LEU A 47 11.26 -1.53 15.69
N GLY A 48 12.22 -0.61 15.65
CA GLY A 48 13.52 -0.78 16.31
C GLY A 48 14.40 -1.84 15.66
N TRP A 49 14.17 -2.18 14.38
CA TRP A 49 14.91 -3.20 13.66
C TRP A 49 16.10 -2.62 12.90
N GLY A 50 17.16 -3.44 12.77
CA GLY A 50 18.27 -3.15 11.86
C GLY A 50 17.83 -3.24 10.40
N CYS A 51 18.26 -2.27 9.61
CA CYS A 51 18.04 -2.27 8.15
C CYS A 51 19.26 -1.69 7.45
N ASP A 52 19.82 -2.44 6.52
CA ASP A 52 20.87 -1.96 5.61
C ASP A 52 20.27 -1.82 4.19
N PRO A 53 19.93 -0.60 3.74
CA PRO A 53 19.39 -0.38 2.41
C PRO A 53 20.34 -0.79 1.28
N ALA A 54 21.67 -0.74 1.49
CA ALA A 54 22.62 -1.14 0.49
C ALA A 54 22.64 -2.67 0.32
N ALA A 55 22.62 -3.42 1.42
CA ALA A 55 22.48 -4.87 1.40
C ALA A 55 21.15 -5.31 0.79
N ALA A 56 20.04 -4.64 1.14
CA ALA A 56 18.73 -4.90 0.54
C ALA A 56 18.72 -4.67 -0.98
N ALA A 57 19.36 -3.59 -1.45
CA ALA A 57 19.51 -3.31 -2.87
C ALA A 57 20.40 -4.33 -3.58
N ALA A 58 21.47 -4.80 -2.93
CA ALA A 58 22.35 -5.84 -3.47
C ALA A 58 21.60 -7.18 -3.60
N ALA A 59 20.82 -7.57 -2.57
CA ALA A 59 19.99 -8.77 -2.59
C ALA A 59 18.94 -8.72 -3.74
N LEU A 60 18.29 -7.57 -3.93
CA LEU A 60 17.35 -7.38 -5.04
C LEU A 60 18.06 -7.57 -6.41
N ARG A 61 19.22 -6.94 -6.61
CA ARG A 61 19.99 -7.07 -7.86
C ARG A 61 20.47 -8.50 -8.10
N GLY A 62 20.94 -9.18 -7.05
CA GLY A 62 21.40 -10.57 -7.14
C GLY A 62 20.30 -11.58 -7.47
N ALA A 63 19.05 -11.26 -7.13
CA ALA A 63 17.88 -12.11 -7.40
C ALA A 63 17.10 -11.69 -8.67
N ALA A 64 17.54 -10.63 -9.37
CA ALA A 64 16.85 -10.12 -10.55
C ALA A 64 16.95 -11.10 -11.72
N PRO A 65 15.83 -11.53 -12.32
CA PRO A 65 15.84 -12.42 -13.48
C PRO A 65 16.16 -11.64 -14.78
N LEU A 66 16.38 -12.38 -15.87
CA LEU A 66 16.61 -11.77 -17.18
C LEU A 66 15.36 -11.09 -17.78
N THR A 67 14.17 -11.45 -17.32
CA THR A 67 12.89 -10.92 -17.81
C THR A 67 12.21 -10.06 -16.77
N PRO A 68 11.31 -9.15 -17.19
CA PRO A 68 10.51 -8.36 -16.24
C PRO A 68 9.78 -9.22 -15.21
N ALA A 69 9.81 -8.80 -13.93
CA ALA A 69 9.29 -9.62 -12.83
C ALA A 69 8.73 -8.74 -11.69
N ARG A 70 7.84 -9.35 -10.92
CA ARG A 70 7.44 -8.86 -9.60
C ARG A 70 8.46 -9.36 -8.58
N MET A 71 9.22 -8.46 -8.00
CA MET A 71 10.17 -8.78 -6.94
C MET A 71 9.55 -8.50 -5.58
N ARG A 72 9.61 -9.46 -4.67
CA ARG A 72 9.19 -9.32 -3.29
C ARG A 72 10.41 -9.44 -2.40
N LEU A 73 10.67 -8.38 -1.63
CA LEU A 73 11.66 -8.36 -0.57
C LEU A 73 10.94 -8.45 0.78
N THR A 74 11.47 -9.24 1.70
CA THR A 74 11.09 -9.24 3.11
C THR A 74 12.31 -8.99 3.97
N LEU A 75 12.09 -8.27 5.09
CA LEU A 75 13.09 -8.01 6.14
C LEU A 75 12.48 -8.48 7.47
N ASP A 76 13.19 -9.28 8.22
CA ASP A 76 12.78 -9.72 9.56
C ASP A 76 13.47 -8.93 10.69
N ALA A 77 13.11 -9.24 11.94
CA ALA A 77 13.62 -8.57 13.12
C ALA A 77 15.15 -8.76 13.33
N ALA A 78 15.73 -9.82 12.77
CA ALA A 78 17.16 -10.07 12.81
C ALA A 78 17.93 -9.30 11.70
N GLY A 79 17.23 -8.50 10.88
CA GLY A 79 17.82 -7.78 9.76
C GLY A 79 18.07 -8.67 8.53
N GLN A 80 17.52 -9.90 8.50
CA GLN A 80 17.69 -10.82 7.39
C GLN A 80 16.79 -10.42 6.23
N VAL A 81 17.38 -10.26 5.06
CA VAL A 81 16.69 -9.95 3.81
C VAL A 81 16.48 -11.22 3.00
N GLN A 82 15.26 -11.45 2.54
CA GLN A 82 14.91 -12.49 1.58
C GLN A 82 14.26 -11.86 0.36
N VAL A 83 14.62 -12.33 -0.83
CA VAL A 83 14.04 -11.84 -2.09
C VAL A 83 13.50 -13.00 -2.90
N THR A 84 12.30 -12.83 -3.44
CA THR A 84 11.68 -13.78 -4.39
C THR A 84 11.23 -13.04 -5.63
N ALA A 85 11.37 -13.69 -6.78
CA ALA A 85 10.88 -13.23 -8.07
C ALA A 85 9.65 -14.04 -8.49
N ALA A 86 8.69 -13.39 -9.11
CA ALA A 86 7.52 -14.04 -9.71
C ALA A 86 7.12 -13.31 -10.99
N ALA A 87 6.38 -13.99 -11.86
CA ALA A 87 5.82 -13.37 -13.06
C ALA A 87 5.01 -12.11 -12.72
N LEU A 88 5.04 -11.14 -13.62
CA LEU A 88 4.18 -9.97 -13.49
C LEU A 88 2.72 -10.41 -13.58
N PRO A 89 1.88 -9.91 -12.67
CA PRO A 89 0.44 -10.17 -12.79
C PRO A 89 -0.09 -9.49 -14.04
N ALA A 90 -1.09 -10.09 -14.67
CA ALA A 90 -1.73 -9.55 -15.87
C ALA A 90 -2.09 -8.07 -15.71
N ALA A 91 -1.91 -7.30 -16.78
CA ALA A 91 -2.35 -5.91 -16.83
C ALA A 91 -3.86 -5.83 -16.62
N ARG A 92 -4.28 -4.82 -15.88
CA ARG A 92 -5.70 -4.59 -15.60
C ARG A 92 -6.04 -3.16 -16.03
N PRO A 93 -6.63 -2.99 -17.23
CA PRO A 93 -6.87 -1.66 -17.78
C PRO A 93 -7.93 -0.88 -17.01
N LEU A 94 -8.86 -1.58 -16.38
CA LEU A 94 -9.95 -1.02 -15.58
C LEU A 94 -10.16 -1.91 -14.34
N TRP A 95 -10.32 -1.28 -13.17
CA TRP A 95 -10.62 -1.97 -11.92
C TRP A 95 -12.08 -1.76 -11.54
N ARG A 96 -12.74 -2.83 -11.12
CA ARG A 96 -14.07 -2.75 -10.49
C ARG A 96 -13.88 -2.71 -8.98
N LEU A 97 -14.21 -1.56 -8.41
CA LEU A 97 -13.96 -1.23 -7.01
C LEU A 97 -15.23 -1.35 -6.18
N GLY A 98 -15.15 -2.12 -5.10
CA GLY A 98 -16.20 -2.20 -4.08
C GLY A 98 -15.75 -1.60 -2.75
N LEU A 99 -16.60 -1.76 -1.74
CA LEU A 99 -16.33 -1.37 -0.36
C LEU A 99 -16.04 -2.61 0.49
N ALA A 100 -15.03 -2.55 1.35
CA ALA A 100 -14.78 -3.56 2.36
C ALA A 100 -15.81 -3.44 3.50
N ASP A 101 -16.27 -4.58 4.04
CA ASP A 101 -17.18 -4.60 5.18
C ASP A 101 -16.50 -4.11 6.47
N ALA A 102 -15.22 -4.47 6.65
CA ALA A 102 -14.43 -4.04 7.80
C ALA A 102 -14.03 -2.57 7.69
N ARG A 103 -13.96 -1.90 8.84
CA ARG A 103 -13.40 -0.55 8.96
C ARG A 103 -12.00 -0.61 9.56
N LEU A 104 -11.15 0.34 9.18
CA LEU A 104 -9.85 0.54 9.78
C LEU A 104 -9.94 1.62 10.87
N ASP A 105 -9.09 1.50 11.87
CA ASP A 105 -8.86 2.59 12.82
C ASP A 105 -7.77 3.50 12.24
N ALA A 106 -8.12 4.75 11.92
CA ALA A 106 -7.19 5.70 11.32
C ALA A 106 -5.97 6.00 12.21
N ASP A 107 -6.11 5.78 13.52
CA ASP A 107 -5.08 6.04 14.51
C ASP A 107 -4.18 4.81 14.76
N ASP A 108 -4.49 3.65 14.14
CA ASP A 108 -3.62 2.46 14.20
C ASP A 108 -2.29 2.75 13.48
N PRO A 109 -1.16 2.83 14.21
CA PRO A 109 0.13 3.12 13.62
C PRO A 109 0.62 2.01 12.67
N TRP A 110 0.09 0.79 12.78
CA TRP A 110 0.43 -0.32 11.88
C TRP A 110 -0.02 -0.10 10.44
N LEU A 111 -1.01 0.74 10.21
CA LEU A 111 -1.42 1.12 8.85
C LEU A 111 -0.29 1.84 8.08
N ARG A 112 0.68 2.43 8.80
CA ARG A 112 1.86 3.10 8.22
C ARG A 112 2.99 2.13 7.86
N VAL A 113 2.91 0.88 8.29
CA VAL A 113 3.97 -0.13 8.16
C VAL A 113 3.54 -1.22 7.16
N LYS A 114 4.31 -1.38 6.08
CA LYS A 114 4.06 -2.46 5.13
C LYS A 114 4.69 -3.75 5.63
N SER A 115 3.88 -4.59 6.28
CA SER A 115 4.34 -5.82 6.93
C SER A 115 3.46 -7.03 6.61
N THR A 116 3.81 -8.18 7.18
CA THR A 116 2.98 -9.39 7.17
C THR A 116 1.77 -9.29 8.10
N ARG A 117 1.71 -8.30 8.99
CA ARG A 117 0.53 -7.99 9.82
C ARG A 117 -0.53 -7.29 8.97
N ARG A 118 -1.29 -8.07 8.23
CA ARG A 118 -2.27 -7.57 7.27
C ARG A 118 -3.56 -8.39 7.20
N ALA A 119 -3.94 -9.01 8.31
CA ALA A 119 -5.08 -9.93 8.37
C ALA A 119 -6.38 -9.32 7.82
N ALA A 120 -6.70 -8.05 8.14
CA ALA A 120 -7.88 -7.38 7.62
C ALA A 120 -7.87 -7.24 6.09
N TYR A 121 -6.71 -6.88 5.52
CA TYR A 121 -6.53 -6.76 4.07
C TYR A 121 -6.61 -8.12 3.37
N ASP A 122 -6.02 -9.16 3.96
CA ASP A 122 -6.02 -10.50 3.39
C ASP A 122 -7.41 -11.12 3.46
N ALA A 123 -8.15 -10.92 4.56
CA ALA A 123 -9.54 -11.34 4.71
C ALA A 123 -10.45 -10.65 3.67
N ALA A 124 -10.35 -9.33 3.53
CA ALA A 124 -11.14 -8.59 2.54
C ALA A 124 -10.82 -9.03 1.11
N ARG A 125 -9.54 -9.33 0.82
CA ARG A 125 -9.15 -9.82 -0.50
C ARG A 125 -9.65 -11.25 -0.76
N ALA A 126 -9.64 -12.12 0.23
CA ALA A 126 -10.20 -13.48 0.12
C ALA A 126 -11.73 -13.48 -0.05
N ALA A 127 -12.40 -12.47 0.50
CA ALA A 127 -13.85 -12.28 0.42
C ALA A 127 -14.32 -11.52 -0.83
N LEU A 128 -13.41 -11.18 -1.77
CA LEU A 128 -13.81 -10.51 -3.01
C LEU A 128 -14.86 -11.32 -3.77
N VAL A 129 -16.01 -10.70 -3.96
CA VAL A 129 -17.10 -11.33 -4.74
C VAL A 129 -16.78 -11.30 -6.25
N PRO A 130 -17.32 -12.24 -7.02
CA PRO A 130 -17.18 -12.24 -8.47
C PRO A 130 -17.56 -10.90 -9.09
N GLY A 131 -16.70 -10.37 -9.95
CA GLY A 131 -16.92 -9.08 -10.60
C GLY A 131 -16.31 -7.88 -9.88
N LEU A 132 -15.74 -8.05 -8.68
CA LEU A 132 -14.88 -7.05 -8.06
C LEU A 132 -13.40 -7.42 -8.24
N ASP A 133 -12.58 -6.40 -8.41
CA ASP A 133 -11.12 -6.53 -8.55
C ASP A 133 -10.39 -6.06 -7.31
N GLU A 134 -11.00 -5.14 -6.57
CA GLU A 134 -10.46 -4.53 -5.36
C GLU A 134 -11.60 -4.01 -4.48
N VAL A 135 -11.33 -3.88 -3.18
CA VAL A 135 -12.17 -3.13 -2.25
C VAL A 135 -11.34 -2.07 -1.53
N VAL A 136 -11.95 -0.94 -1.21
CA VAL A 136 -11.36 0.09 -0.34
C VAL A 136 -11.98 0.01 1.03
N PHE A 137 -11.19 0.34 2.03
CA PHE A 137 -11.63 0.45 3.42
C PHE A 137 -12.07 1.88 3.73
N LEU A 138 -13.03 1.99 4.63
CA LEU A 138 -13.31 3.24 5.34
C LEU A 138 -12.74 3.16 6.75
N ASN A 139 -12.42 4.31 7.31
CA ASN A 139 -12.08 4.42 8.73
C ASN A 139 -13.32 4.60 9.60
N GLN A 140 -13.12 4.77 10.91
CA GLN A 140 -14.16 5.01 11.90
C GLN A 140 -14.93 6.33 11.65
N ARG A 141 -14.37 7.27 10.88
CA ARG A 141 -14.99 8.55 10.50
C ARG A 141 -15.75 8.49 9.18
N GLY A 142 -15.77 7.32 8.51
CA GLY A 142 -16.39 7.15 7.19
C GLY A 142 -15.55 7.71 6.03
N GLU A 143 -14.28 8.05 6.27
CA GLU A 143 -13.34 8.50 5.24
C GLU A 143 -12.71 7.29 4.54
N VAL A 144 -12.46 7.42 3.24
CA VAL A 144 -11.75 6.40 2.46
C VAL A 144 -10.29 6.34 2.87
N CYS A 145 -9.80 5.13 3.11
CA CYS A 145 -8.42 4.85 3.49
C CYS A 145 -7.61 4.33 2.29
N ASP A 146 -7.52 3.02 2.16
CA ASP A 146 -6.66 2.31 1.21
C ASP A 146 -7.37 1.08 0.65
N GLY A 147 -6.88 0.55 -0.47
CA GLY A 147 -7.29 -0.75 -0.97
C GLY A 147 -6.53 -1.90 -0.30
N THR A 148 -6.86 -3.16 -0.67
CA THR A 148 -6.15 -4.32 -0.11
C THR A 148 -4.70 -4.38 -0.56
N ILE A 149 -4.38 -3.91 -1.77
CA ILE A 149 -3.03 -3.88 -2.36
C ILE A 149 -2.73 -2.58 -3.13
N THR A 150 -3.67 -1.66 -3.20
CA THR A 150 -3.61 -0.43 -4.00
C THR A 150 -3.94 0.78 -3.16
N THR A 151 -3.37 1.92 -3.52
CA THR A 151 -3.82 3.23 -3.02
C THR A 151 -4.92 3.76 -3.93
N LEU A 152 -5.95 4.37 -3.34
CA LEU A 152 -7.00 5.07 -4.05
C LEU A 152 -6.54 6.48 -4.46
N PHE A 153 -6.89 6.83 -5.70
CA PHE A 153 -6.80 8.20 -6.21
C PHE A 153 -8.16 8.58 -6.79
N PHE A 154 -8.49 9.86 -6.72
CA PHE A 154 -9.77 10.36 -7.18
C PHE A 154 -9.66 11.79 -7.72
N ASP A 155 -10.66 12.21 -8.49
CA ASP A 155 -10.79 13.58 -8.96
C ASP A 155 -12.26 14.01 -8.87
N ALA A 156 -12.50 14.99 -8.02
CA ALA A 156 -13.80 15.64 -7.83
C ALA A 156 -13.96 16.92 -8.70
N GLY A 157 -13.13 17.09 -9.74
CA GLY A 157 -13.15 18.25 -10.64
C GLY A 157 -12.02 19.28 -10.38
N THR A 158 -11.16 19.03 -9.38
CA THR A 158 -10.06 19.93 -9.03
C THR A 158 -8.67 19.36 -9.32
N GLY A 159 -8.61 18.18 -9.96
CA GLY A 159 -7.39 17.44 -10.25
C GLY A 159 -7.25 16.17 -9.42
N LEU A 160 -6.16 15.44 -9.66
CA LEU A 160 -5.93 14.15 -9.02
C LEU A 160 -5.62 14.32 -7.53
N CYS A 161 -6.42 13.67 -6.69
CA CYS A 161 -6.27 13.64 -5.24
C CYS A 161 -6.07 12.21 -4.73
N THR A 162 -5.63 12.08 -3.48
CA THR A 162 -5.52 10.83 -2.74
C THR A 162 -5.82 11.11 -1.26
N PRO A 163 -6.39 10.16 -0.49
CA PRO A 163 -6.63 10.38 0.92
C PRO A 163 -5.35 10.73 1.68
N PRO A 164 -5.42 11.62 2.70
CA PRO A 164 -4.28 11.98 3.53
C PRO A 164 -3.92 10.82 4.45
N LEU A 165 -2.68 10.79 4.92
CA LEU A 165 -2.25 9.76 5.87
C LEU A 165 -3.09 9.76 7.15
N THR A 166 -3.64 10.89 7.55
CA THR A 166 -4.55 11.01 8.71
C THR A 166 -5.85 10.22 8.58
N SER A 167 -6.22 9.81 7.37
CA SER A 167 -7.36 8.90 7.16
C SER A 167 -7.02 7.43 7.45
N GLY A 168 -5.75 7.11 7.76
CA GLY A 168 -5.32 5.76 8.13
C GLY A 168 -5.02 4.87 6.94
N LEU A 169 -3.88 5.09 6.30
CA LEU A 169 -3.44 4.32 5.12
C LEU A 169 -1.93 4.18 5.06
N LEU A 170 -1.50 3.24 4.23
CA LEU A 170 -0.08 3.03 3.96
C LEU A 170 0.49 4.20 3.14
N PRO A 171 1.70 4.74 3.48
CA PRO A 171 2.43 5.66 2.61
C PRO A 171 2.93 4.90 1.36
N GLY A 172 2.07 4.78 0.35
CA GLY A 172 2.35 4.05 -0.88
C GLY A 172 3.44 4.72 -1.70
N VAL A 173 4.38 3.94 -2.23
CA VAL A 173 5.53 4.47 -3.00
C VAL A 173 5.10 5.24 -4.25
N LEU A 174 4.08 4.78 -4.97
CA LEU A 174 3.51 5.54 -6.09
C LEU A 174 2.85 6.83 -5.62
N ARG A 175 2.10 6.77 -4.50
CA ARG A 175 1.48 7.94 -3.88
C ARG A 175 2.52 8.99 -3.52
N GLU A 176 3.58 8.61 -2.81
CA GLU A 176 4.68 9.52 -2.44
C GLU A 176 5.33 10.15 -3.67
N GLU A 177 5.50 9.40 -4.76
CA GLU A 177 6.07 9.93 -5.99
C GLU A 177 5.16 10.98 -6.63
N LEU A 178 3.85 10.71 -6.75
CA LEU A 178 2.90 11.63 -7.38
C LEU A 178 2.74 12.92 -6.58
N LEU A 179 2.69 12.82 -5.25
CA LEU A 179 2.67 13.99 -4.35
C LEU A 179 3.96 14.82 -4.48
N ALA A 180 5.12 14.18 -4.43
CA ALA A 180 6.41 14.87 -4.53
C ALA A 180 6.62 15.56 -5.89
N ARG A 181 5.96 15.09 -6.94
CA ARG A 181 5.98 15.69 -8.27
C ARG A 181 4.89 16.73 -8.50
N GLY A 182 4.06 17.05 -7.49
CA GLY A 182 2.91 17.94 -7.63
C GLY A 182 1.84 17.46 -8.61
N ARG A 183 1.79 16.15 -8.87
CA ARG A 183 0.83 15.51 -9.78
C ARG A 183 -0.39 14.97 -9.07
N CYS A 184 -0.41 15.04 -7.76
CA CYS A 184 -1.50 14.60 -6.90
C CYS A 184 -1.48 15.45 -5.63
N PHE A 185 -2.64 15.65 -5.02
CA PHE A 185 -2.80 16.39 -3.77
C PHE A 185 -3.49 15.51 -2.72
N GLU A 186 -3.27 15.81 -1.45
CA GLU A 186 -4.02 15.14 -0.38
C GLU A 186 -5.39 15.81 -0.20
N SER A 187 -6.44 15.00 -0.18
CA SER A 187 -7.79 15.44 0.13
C SER A 187 -8.58 14.30 0.75
N VAL A 188 -9.37 14.58 1.77
CA VAL A 188 -10.29 13.61 2.36
C VAL A 188 -11.39 13.30 1.36
N LEU A 189 -11.72 12.00 1.23
CA LEU A 189 -12.87 11.52 0.47
C LEU A 189 -13.80 10.77 1.43
N ALA A 190 -15.05 11.21 1.54
CA ALA A 190 -16.05 10.46 2.26
C ALA A 190 -16.49 9.21 1.45
N GLY A 191 -16.79 8.11 2.13
CA GLY A 191 -17.24 6.89 1.46
C GLY A 191 -18.51 7.10 0.62
N ALA A 192 -19.39 8.02 1.03
CA ALA A 192 -20.60 8.38 0.28
C ALA A 192 -20.31 9.06 -1.07
N ASP A 193 -19.14 9.68 -1.22
CA ASP A 193 -18.77 10.39 -2.44
C ASP A 193 -18.14 9.48 -3.52
N LEU A 194 -17.79 8.24 -3.17
CA LEU A 194 -17.17 7.29 -4.12
C LEU A 194 -17.93 7.15 -5.44
N PRO A 195 -19.28 7.12 -5.48
CA PRO A 195 -20.04 7.04 -6.74
C PRO A 195 -19.98 8.32 -7.59
N HIS A 196 -19.55 9.43 -7.04
CA HIS A 196 -19.69 10.77 -7.63
C HIS A 196 -18.38 11.37 -8.13
N VAL A 197 -17.26 10.66 -7.97
CA VAL A 197 -15.92 11.11 -8.36
C VAL A 197 -15.29 10.17 -9.38
N ARG A 198 -14.36 10.67 -10.18
CA ARG A 198 -13.54 9.82 -11.03
C ARG A 198 -12.52 9.09 -10.16
N LEU A 199 -12.32 7.79 -10.39
CA LEU A 199 -11.52 6.92 -9.55
C LEU A 199 -10.35 6.29 -10.31
N TRP A 200 -9.23 6.13 -9.62
CA TRP A 200 -8.09 5.32 -10.04
C TRP A 200 -7.57 4.52 -8.86
N LEU A 201 -6.99 3.38 -9.17
CA LEU A 201 -6.23 2.57 -8.22
C LEU A 201 -4.79 2.48 -8.69
N GLY A 202 -3.86 2.47 -7.73
CA GLY A 202 -2.46 2.42 -8.09
C GLY A 202 -1.54 1.85 -7.03
N ASN A 203 -0.43 1.30 -7.47
CA ASN A 203 0.71 0.94 -6.63
C ASN A 203 2.00 1.00 -7.44
N SER A 204 3.14 0.82 -6.79
CA SER A 204 4.44 0.92 -7.46
C SER A 204 4.67 -0.14 -8.54
N LEU A 205 4.03 -1.30 -8.42
CA LEU A 205 4.19 -2.40 -9.37
C LEU A 205 3.42 -2.14 -10.69
N ARG A 206 2.20 -1.59 -10.58
CA ARG A 206 1.25 -1.48 -11.72
C ARG A 206 1.11 -0.07 -12.28
N GLY A 207 1.61 0.94 -11.58
CA GLY A 207 1.30 2.34 -11.88
C GLY A 207 -0.13 2.70 -11.49
N LEU A 208 -0.68 3.72 -12.14
CA LEU A 208 -2.02 4.24 -11.94
C LEU A 208 -2.94 3.68 -13.03
N SER A 209 -4.09 3.12 -12.66
CA SER A 209 -5.08 2.56 -13.56
C SER A 209 -6.48 3.08 -13.23
N PRO A 210 -7.35 3.36 -14.20
CA PRO A 210 -8.73 3.75 -13.97
C PRO A 210 -9.48 2.71 -13.13
N ALA A 211 -10.47 3.19 -12.35
CA ALA A 211 -11.39 2.35 -11.62
C ALA A 211 -12.83 2.83 -11.77
N THR A 212 -13.77 1.91 -11.69
CA THR A 212 -15.20 2.20 -11.63
C THR A 212 -15.76 1.72 -10.30
N TRP A 213 -16.61 2.55 -9.70
CA TRP A 213 -17.35 2.16 -8.51
C TRP A 213 -18.40 1.10 -8.86
N ALA A 214 -18.38 -0.01 -8.20
CA ALA A 214 -19.32 -1.12 -8.40
C ALA A 214 -20.35 -1.26 -7.26
N GLY A 215 -20.32 -0.34 -6.29
CA GLY A 215 -21.22 -0.36 -5.13
C GLY A 215 -20.65 -1.14 -3.94
N GLN A 216 -21.44 -1.24 -2.86
CA GLN A 216 -21.16 -2.19 -1.78
C GLN A 216 -21.26 -3.60 -2.36
N ALA A 217 -20.29 -4.46 -2.05
CA ALA A 217 -20.51 -5.88 -2.19
C ALA A 217 -21.80 -6.17 -1.41
N ALA A 218 -22.82 -6.71 -2.10
CA ALA A 218 -24.05 -7.08 -1.41
C ALA A 218 -23.65 -8.11 -0.34
N GLY A 219 -23.41 -7.62 0.87
CA GLY A 219 -23.24 -8.44 2.04
C GLY A 219 -24.51 -9.26 2.17
N GLY A 220 -24.40 -10.58 2.05
CA GLY A 220 -25.49 -11.48 2.25
C GLY A 220 -26.15 -11.18 3.61
N GLY A 221 -27.28 -10.51 3.56
CA GLY A 221 -28.17 -10.47 4.70
C GLY A 221 -28.65 -11.89 4.96
N ARG A 222 -28.29 -12.42 6.11
CA ARG A 222 -29.11 -13.22 7.03
C ARG A 222 -28.31 -13.50 8.28
#